data_eefd6bd861cee4124d99d48fc8c2af0d
#
_entry.id   eefd6bd861cee4124d99d48fc8c2af0d
#
_cell.length_a   1.000
_cell.length_b   1.000
_cell.length_c   1.000
_cell.angle_alpha   90.00
_cell.angle_beta   90.00
_cell.angle_gamma   90.00
#
_symmetry.space_group_name_H-M   'P 1'
#
loop_
_entity.id
_entity.type
_entity.pdbx_description
1 polymer ?
#
loop_
_entity_poly.entity_id
_entity_poly.type
_entity_poly.pdbx_seq_one_letter_code
_entity_poly.pdbx_strand_id
1 'polypeptide(L)'
;MKILIDPHTLERAEERGTNESEIKDVINTGFSIPAKYNRLAKTKIYPFQSQRHGKFYEQKKVEVFYFIEKDFVITVTVYVFYGKWEGVK
;
A
#
# COMPACT_ATOMS: atom_id res chain seq x y z
N MET A 1 -5.41 15.40 8.22
CA MET A 1 -6.23 14.19 8.44
C MET A 1 -5.39 13.13 9.11
N LYS A 2 -5.91 12.49 10.13
CA LYS A 2 -5.17 11.44 10.83
C LYS A 2 -5.38 10.09 10.14
N ILE A 3 -4.33 9.30 10.11
CA ILE A 3 -4.39 7.97 9.53
C ILE A 3 -4.38 6.95 10.66
N LEU A 4 -5.45 6.18 10.73
CA LEU A 4 -5.57 5.08 11.69
C LEU A 4 -5.34 3.78 10.93
N ILE A 5 -4.27 3.08 11.28
CA ILE A 5 -3.97 1.81 10.65
C ILE A 5 -4.52 0.70 11.52
N ASP A 6 -5.54 0.03 11.00
CA ASP A 6 -6.16 -1.10 11.68
C ASP A 6 -5.10 -2.17 11.97
N PRO A 7 -5.11 -2.79 13.17
CA PRO A 7 -4.16 -3.86 13.50
C PRO A 7 -4.13 -4.98 12.48
N HIS A 8 -5.27 -5.31 11.89
CA HIS A 8 -5.36 -6.33 10.86
C HIS A 8 -4.54 -5.92 9.62
N THR A 9 -4.60 -4.63 9.26
CA THR A 9 -3.83 -4.11 8.14
C THR A 9 -2.33 -4.18 8.44
N LEU A 10 -1.92 -3.87 9.67
CA LEU A 10 -0.51 -3.98 10.06
C LEU A 10 -0.01 -5.41 9.96
N GLU A 11 -0.84 -6.36 10.37
CA GLU A 11 -0.50 -7.77 10.27
C GLU A 11 -0.30 -8.19 8.81
N ARG A 12 -1.20 -7.77 7.93
CA ARG A 12 -1.08 -8.03 6.50
C ARG A 12 0.15 -7.36 5.89
N ALA A 13 0.43 -6.14 6.34
CA ALA A 13 1.61 -5.41 5.86
C ALA A 13 2.88 -6.20 6.15
N GLU A 14 3.01 -6.69 7.37
CA GLU A 14 4.18 -7.45 7.77
C GLU A 14 4.34 -8.72 6.93
N GLU A 15 3.24 -9.44 6.73
CA GLU A 15 3.24 -10.65 5.92
C GLU A 15 3.62 -10.39 4.47
N ARG A 16 3.22 -9.23 3.94
CA ARG A 16 3.34 -8.93 2.52
C ARG A 16 4.56 -8.10 2.16
N GLY A 17 5.28 -7.60 3.16
CA GLY A 17 6.53 -6.89 2.92
C GLY A 17 6.42 -5.37 2.85
N THR A 18 5.49 -4.81 3.57
CA THR A 18 5.40 -3.36 3.73
C THR A 18 5.26 -3.03 5.22
N ASN A 19 5.12 -1.76 5.54
CA ASN A 19 5.13 -1.32 6.92
C ASN A 19 4.27 -0.06 7.08
N GLU A 20 4.13 0.39 8.31
CA GLU A 20 3.33 1.56 8.63
C GLU A 20 3.79 2.81 7.91
N SER A 21 5.10 3.02 7.83
CA SER A 21 5.66 4.19 7.16
C SER A 21 5.28 4.23 5.68
N GLU A 22 5.40 3.09 5.00
CA GLU A 22 5.04 3.02 3.59
C GLU A 22 3.53 3.16 3.38
N ILE A 23 2.73 2.58 4.27
CA ILE A 23 1.27 2.72 4.17
C ILE A 23 0.88 4.19 4.23
N LYS A 24 1.43 4.94 5.17
CA LYS A 24 1.15 6.37 5.29
C LYS A 24 1.64 7.14 4.06
N ASP A 25 2.80 6.78 3.55
CA ASP A 25 3.35 7.41 2.36
C ASP A 25 2.47 7.18 1.14
N VAL A 26 1.98 5.95 0.96
CA VAL A 26 1.08 5.63 -0.14
C VAL A 26 -0.20 6.46 -0.06
N ILE A 27 -0.79 6.57 1.12
CA ILE A 27 -2.01 7.36 1.30
C ILE A 27 -1.76 8.83 0.99
N ASN A 28 -0.63 9.36 1.44
CA ASN A 28 -0.34 10.79 1.29
C ASN A 28 0.17 11.17 -0.09
N THR A 29 0.93 10.31 -0.76
CA THR A 29 1.62 10.67 -2.00
C THR A 29 1.37 9.72 -3.16
N GLY A 30 0.62 8.65 -2.97
CA GLY A 30 0.36 7.68 -4.01
C GLY A 30 -0.67 8.15 -5.03
N PHE A 31 -0.91 7.31 -6.02
CA PHE A 31 -1.87 7.57 -7.09
C PHE A 31 -3.18 6.85 -6.79
N SER A 32 -4.28 7.53 -7.06
CA SER A 32 -5.62 6.93 -6.86
C SER A 32 -5.86 5.83 -7.87
N ILE A 33 -6.43 4.73 -7.39
CA ILE A 33 -6.86 3.62 -8.24
C ILE A 33 -8.31 3.27 -7.89
N PRO A 34 -9.01 2.57 -8.78
CA PRO A 34 -10.41 2.20 -8.52
C PRO A 34 -10.55 1.27 -7.32
N ALA A 35 -11.62 1.47 -6.56
CA ALA A 35 -11.97 0.63 -5.44
C ALA A 35 -13.50 0.47 -5.40
N LYS A 36 -13.95 -0.59 -4.73
CA LYS A 36 -15.39 -0.90 -4.62
C LYS A 36 -15.89 -0.62 -3.22
N TYR A 37 -17.22 -0.67 -3.05
CA TYR A 37 -17.89 -0.61 -1.76
C TYR A 37 -17.59 0.66 -0.97
N ASN A 38 -17.62 1.81 -1.68
CA ASN A 38 -17.34 3.10 -1.05
C ASN A 38 -15.96 3.18 -0.40
N ARG A 39 -15.03 2.38 -0.89
CA ARG A 39 -13.64 2.46 -0.48
C ARG A 39 -12.87 3.38 -1.40
N LEU A 40 -11.75 3.85 -0.89
CA LEU A 40 -10.75 4.56 -1.68
C LEU A 40 -9.50 3.70 -1.71
N ALA A 41 -8.69 3.92 -2.74
CA ALA A 41 -7.44 3.17 -2.82
C ALA A 41 -6.37 4.02 -3.49
N LYS A 42 -5.14 3.84 -3.03
CA LYS A 42 -3.97 4.46 -3.62
C LYS A 42 -2.88 3.44 -3.78
N THR A 43 -2.01 3.69 -4.75
CA THR A 43 -0.90 2.81 -5.06
C THR A 43 0.38 3.62 -5.21
N LYS A 44 1.50 3.00 -4.90
CA LYS A 44 2.80 3.61 -5.10
C LYS A 44 3.83 2.52 -5.36
N ILE A 45 4.76 2.81 -6.25
CA ILE A 45 5.81 1.88 -6.63
C ILE A 45 7.11 2.31 -5.96
N TYR A 46 7.78 1.35 -5.34
CA TYR A 46 9.06 1.56 -4.67
C TYR A 46 10.16 0.72 -5.32
N PRO A 47 11.38 1.21 -5.35
CA PRO A 47 12.50 0.33 -5.69
C PRO A 47 12.60 -0.73 -4.59
N PHE A 48 12.81 -1.97 -5.01
CA PHE A 48 12.98 -3.08 -4.08
C PHE A 48 14.35 -3.70 -4.21
N GLN A 49 14.74 -4.07 -5.43
CA GLN A 49 16.09 -4.55 -5.78
C GLN A 49 16.59 -5.60 -4.81
N SER A 50 15.77 -6.61 -4.57
CA SER A 50 16.09 -7.61 -3.59
C SER A 50 15.34 -8.90 -3.89
N GLN A 51 15.63 -9.94 -3.13
CA GLN A 51 14.96 -11.22 -3.29
C GLN A 51 13.79 -11.35 -2.32
N ARG A 52 12.75 -12.00 -2.80
CA ARG A 52 11.65 -12.40 -1.96
C ARG A 52 11.19 -13.78 -2.37
N HIS A 53 11.16 -14.69 -1.41
CA HIS A 53 10.82 -16.10 -1.65
C HIS A 53 11.68 -16.69 -2.76
N GLY A 54 12.98 -16.39 -2.73
CA GLY A 54 13.95 -16.98 -3.64
C GLY A 54 14.01 -16.35 -5.03
N LYS A 55 13.26 -15.29 -5.28
CA LYS A 55 13.26 -14.63 -6.58
C LYS A 55 13.59 -13.15 -6.43
N PHE A 56 14.42 -12.64 -7.35
CA PHE A 56 14.80 -11.22 -7.36
C PHE A 56 13.73 -10.39 -8.05
N TYR A 57 13.39 -9.25 -7.45
CA TYR A 57 12.47 -8.28 -8.03
C TYR A 57 13.07 -6.88 -7.98
N GLU A 58 12.84 -6.12 -9.03
CA GLU A 58 13.37 -4.75 -9.12
C GLU A 58 12.52 -3.76 -8.32
N GLN A 59 11.20 -3.98 -8.29
CA GLN A 59 10.27 -3.05 -7.68
C GLN A 59 9.22 -3.79 -6.86
N LYS A 60 8.58 -3.05 -5.95
CA LYS A 60 7.35 -3.50 -5.32
C LYS A 60 6.31 -2.41 -5.46
N LYS A 61 5.06 -2.82 -5.60
CA LYS A 61 3.92 -1.91 -5.71
C LYS A 61 3.02 -2.13 -4.50
N VAL A 62 2.82 -1.08 -3.73
CA VAL A 62 2.01 -1.14 -2.51
C VAL A 62 0.68 -0.47 -2.79
N GLU A 63 -0.42 -1.18 -2.52
CA GLU A 63 -1.77 -0.66 -2.69
C GLU A 63 -2.49 -0.67 -1.35
N VAL A 64 -2.99 0.49 -0.96
CA VAL A 64 -3.69 0.64 0.32
C VAL A 64 -5.14 0.98 0.06
N PHE A 65 -6.03 0.20 0.66
CA PHE A 65 -7.47 0.43 0.60
C PHE A 65 -7.94 0.99 1.92
N TYR A 66 -8.75 2.05 1.87
CA TYR A 66 -9.15 2.77 3.07
C TYR A 66 -10.50 3.45 2.85
N PHE A 67 -11.04 4.00 3.91
CA PHE A 67 -12.21 4.88 3.84
C PHE A 67 -11.95 6.07 4.74
N ILE A 68 -12.76 7.11 4.54
CA ILE A 68 -12.65 8.33 5.35
C ILE A 68 -13.88 8.45 6.20
N GLU A 69 -13.67 8.63 7.50
CA GLU A 69 -14.75 8.84 8.46
C GLU A 69 -14.37 10.02 9.33
N LYS A 70 -15.17 11.11 9.23
CA LYS A 70 -14.85 12.37 9.90
C LYS A 70 -13.47 12.85 9.45
N ASP A 71 -12.55 13.05 10.38
CA ASP A 71 -11.20 13.51 10.06
C ASP A 71 -10.19 12.38 9.99
N PHE A 72 -10.66 11.14 9.90
CA PHE A 72 -9.78 9.99 9.92
C PHE A 72 -9.79 9.23 8.61
N VAL A 73 -8.58 8.86 8.19
CA VAL A 73 -8.40 7.85 7.15
C VAL A 73 -8.22 6.53 7.89
N ILE A 74 -9.10 5.57 7.61
CA ILE A 74 -9.07 4.28 8.29
C ILE A 74 -8.77 3.20 7.27
N THR A 75 -7.66 2.48 7.48
CA THR A 75 -7.25 1.45 6.52
C THR A 75 -8.14 0.22 6.59
N VAL A 76 -8.35 -0.40 5.43
CA VAL A 76 -9.10 -1.65 5.32
C VAL A 76 -8.15 -2.80 5.08
N THR A 77 -7.25 -2.66 4.11
CA THR A 77 -6.27 -3.69 3.80
C THR A 77 -5.15 -3.10 2.96
N VAL A 78 -4.09 -3.87 2.80
CA VAL A 78 -2.95 -3.49 1.98
C VAL A 78 -2.51 -4.70 1.17
N TYR A 79 -2.15 -4.46 -0.10
CA TYR A 79 -1.60 -5.47 -0.97
C TYR A 79 -0.22 -5.04 -1.43
N VAL A 80 0.66 -5.99 -1.63
CA VAL A 80 2.00 -5.72 -2.15
C VAL A 80 2.26 -6.67 -3.31
N PHE A 81 2.65 -6.10 -4.44
CA PHE A 81 2.99 -6.86 -5.64
C PHE A 81 4.46 -6.63 -5.95
N TYR A 82 5.11 -7.64 -6.45
CA TYR A 82 6.53 -7.58 -6.78
C TYR A 82 6.71 -7.79 -8.27
N GLY A 83 7.56 -6.98 -8.89
CA GLY A 83 7.77 -7.07 -10.32
C GLY A 83 8.53 -5.87 -10.84
N LYS A 84 8.19 -5.48 -12.05
CA LYS A 84 8.76 -4.30 -12.71
C LYS A 84 7.66 -3.59 -13.47
N TRP A 85 7.52 -2.31 -13.22
CA TRP A 85 6.51 -1.48 -13.88
C TRP A 85 7.20 -0.31 -14.56
N GLU A 86 7.12 -0.24 -15.88
CA GLU A 86 7.74 0.82 -16.65
C GLU A 86 6.74 1.93 -16.92
N GLY A 87 7.25 3.17 -16.95
CA GLY A 87 6.42 4.33 -17.26
C GLY A 87 5.47 4.73 -16.15
N VAL A 88 5.57 4.15 -14.99
CA VAL A 88 4.73 4.48 -13.84
C VAL A 88 5.54 5.34 -12.88
N LYS A 89 4.90 6.40 -12.41
CA LYS A 89 5.56 7.35 -11.52
C LYS A 89 5.01 7.27 -10.12
#